data_68c02cc1158062c9cb25c7aea31e3a27
#
_entry.id   68c02cc1158062c9cb25c7aea31e3a27
#
_cell.length_a   1.000
_cell.length_b   1.000
_cell.length_c   1.000
_cell.angle_alpha   90.00
_cell.angle_beta   90.00
_cell.angle_gamma   90.00
#
_symmetry.space_group_name_H-M   'P 1'
#
loop_
_entity.id
_entity.type
_entity.pdbx_description
1 polymer ?
#
loop_
_entity_poly.entity_id
_entity_poly.type
_entity_poly.pdbx_seq_one_letter_code
_entity_poly.pdbx_strand_id
1 'polypeptide(L)'
;EKRACTSMGVCDPFRFEELPQVKTKVYHFAGLVYGDFDGALLAEAAKHGKVGLDVQCMLRHVEPDKSMAFHDWAEKKELLPLMDYFKTDAAEAEVLTGLTDRVEAAKMLHDWGAKEVVITHNTEVLAYDGNKVYTCPIKARNLSGRTGRGDTTFAGYIAERQRDSVEEALNFCTALVSLKMETPGPFKGTREDVLAYMKEFY
;
A
#
# COMPACT_ATOMS: atom_id res chain seq x y z
N GLU A 1 4.37 -19.06 -4.23
CA GLU A 1 3.76 -19.95 -3.21
C GLU A 1 2.49 -19.29 -2.69
N LYS A 2 1.32 -19.90 -2.95
CA LYS A 2 0.04 -19.40 -2.41
C LYS A 2 0.04 -19.62 -0.90
N ARG A 3 0.01 -18.54 -0.12
CA ARG A 3 -0.21 -18.63 1.34
C ARG A 3 -1.70 -18.87 1.57
N ALA A 4 -2.04 -19.93 2.31
CA ALA A 4 -3.35 -20.10 2.90
C ALA A 4 -3.36 -19.35 4.25
N CYS A 5 -4.33 -18.47 4.44
CA CYS A 5 -4.54 -17.77 5.69
C CYS A 5 -5.92 -18.15 6.25
N THR A 6 -5.98 -18.33 7.57
CA THR A 6 -7.23 -18.59 8.28
C THR A 6 -7.43 -17.51 9.33
N SER A 7 -8.61 -16.91 9.37
CA SER A 7 -8.94 -15.92 10.40
C SER A 7 -9.18 -16.61 11.74
N MET A 8 -8.52 -16.13 12.78
CA MET A 8 -8.75 -16.57 14.16
C MET A 8 -9.80 -15.73 14.88
N GLY A 9 -10.14 -14.56 14.33
CA GLY A 9 -11.13 -13.64 14.85
C GLY A 9 -11.18 -12.38 14.01
N VAL A 10 -12.23 -11.60 14.17
CA VAL A 10 -12.41 -10.28 13.55
C VAL A 10 -12.56 -9.27 14.69
N CYS A 11 -11.84 -8.15 14.60
CA CYS A 11 -11.96 -7.06 15.56
C CYS A 11 -13.17 -6.17 15.23
N ASP A 12 -13.59 -5.36 16.18
CA ASP A 12 -14.55 -4.28 15.89
C ASP A 12 -13.94 -3.27 14.92
N PRO A 13 -14.73 -2.71 13.99
CA PRO A 13 -14.22 -1.73 13.03
C PRO A 13 -13.78 -0.45 13.71
N PHE A 14 -12.66 0.13 13.24
CA PHE A 14 -12.22 1.45 13.67
C PHE A 14 -13.18 2.55 13.21
N ARG A 15 -13.38 3.54 14.08
CA ARG A 15 -14.15 4.75 13.81
C ARG A 15 -13.25 5.98 13.91
N PHE A 16 -13.60 7.06 13.23
CA PHE A 16 -12.78 8.27 13.20
C PHE A 16 -12.56 8.86 14.60
N GLU A 17 -13.58 8.83 15.46
CA GLU A 17 -13.54 9.36 16.84
C GLU A 17 -12.57 8.60 17.75
N GLU A 18 -12.23 7.36 17.39
CA GLU A 18 -11.29 6.51 18.12
C GLU A 18 -9.83 6.76 17.73
N LEU A 19 -9.60 7.48 16.62
CA LEU A 19 -8.26 7.83 16.19
C LEU A 19 -7.64 8.86 17.14
N PRO A 20 -6.30 8.84 17.35
CA PRO A 20 -5.63 9.86 18.12
C PRO A 20 -5.93 11.26 17.57
N GLN A 21 -6.40 12.16 18.43
CA GLN A 21 -6.74 13.55 18.08
C GLN A 21 -5.45 14.39 17.95
N VAL A 22 -4.61 14.04 16.98
CA VAL A 22 -3.36 14.73 16.68
C VAL A 22 -3.41 15.35 15.30
N LYS A 23 -2.80 16.52 15.15
CA LYS A 23 -2.66 17.13 13.82
C LYS A 23 -1.70 16.29 12.99
N THR A 24 -2.20 15.68 11.92
CA THR A 24 -1.39 14.88 10.98
C THR A 24 -1.47 15.45 9.56
N LYS A 25 -0.44 15.17 8.76
CA LYS A 25 -0.43 15.50 7.32
C LYS A 25 -1.12 14.43 6.49
N VAL A 26 -1.00 13.17 6.90
CA VAL A 26 -1.50 12.01 6.16
C VAL A 26 -2.10 11.00 7.13
N TYR A 27 -3.31 10.58 6.84
CA TYR A 27 -3.95 9.40 7.44
C TYR A 27 -3.62 8.20 6.57
N HIS A 28 -2.87 7.24 7.12
CA HIS A 28 -2.46 6.02 6.41
C HIS A 28 -3.26 4.83 6.94
N PHE A 29 -4.11 4.28 6.09
CA PHE A 29 -4.96 3.13 6.37
C PHE A 29 -4.36 1.86 5.77
N ALA A 30 -4.03 0.90 6.62
CA ALA A 30 -3.42 -0.38 6.25
C ALA A 30 -4.07 -1.51 7.05
N GLY A 31 -5.37 -1.71 6.86
CA GLY A 31 -6.13 -2.79 7.48
C GLY A 31 -5.80 -4.15 6.87
N LEU A 32 -6.18 -5.22 7.56
CA LEU A 32 -5.90 -6.60 7.15
C LEU A 32 -7.05 -7.25 6.39
N VAL A 33 -8.29 -6.99 6.81
CA VAL A 33 -9.50 -7.63 6.28
C VAL A 33 -10.63 -6.63 6.09
N TYR A 34 -11.57 -6.99 5.26
CA TYR A 34 -12.80 -6.21 5.04
C TYR A 34 -13.56 -6.08 6.36
N GLY A 35 -13.95 -4.83 6.67
CA GLY A 35 -14.63 -4.49 7.91
C GLY A 35 -13.70 -3.96 9.02
N ASP A 36 -12.37 -3.92 8.84
CA ASP A 36 -11.48 -3.24 9.77
C ASP A 36 -11.82 -1.75 9.90
N PHE A 37 -12.31 -1.14 8.82
CA PHE A 37 -12.90 0.19 8.75
C PHE A 37 -13.75 0.31 7.46
N ASP A 38 -14.55 1.35 7.37
CA ASP A 38 -15.47 1.58 6.27
C ASP A 38 -15.15 2.85 5.46
N GLY A 39 -15.93 3.09 4.40
CA GLY A 39 -15.81 4.29 3.57
C GLY A 39 -16.10 5.59 4.32
N ALA A 40 -16.93 5.55 5.37
CA ALA A 40 -17.26 6.74 6.15
C ALA A 40 -16.04 7.24 6.93
N LEU A 41 -15.22 6.33 7.48
CA LEU A 41 -13.95 6.68 8.13
C LEU A 41 -12.98 7.32 7.14
N LEU A 42 -12.84 6.77 5.93
CA LEU A 42 -12.00 7.33 4.88
C LEU A 42 -12.47 8.73 4.47
N ALA A 43 -13.79 8.91 4.28
CA ALA A 43 -14.38 10.19 3.90
C ALA A 43 -14.22 11.25 4.99
N GLU A 44 -14.31 10.85 6.25
CA GLU A 44 -14.07 11.79 7.37
C GLU A 44 -12.60 12.18 7.45
N ALA A 45 -11.67 11.22 7.38
CA ALA A 45 -10.23 11.49 7.37
C ALA A 45 -9.80 12.45 6.24
N ALA A 46 -10.40 12.32 5.05
CA ALA A 46 -10.12 13.19 3.92
C ALA A 46 -10.48 14.69 4.15
N LYS A 47 -11.34 15.00 5.11
CA LYS A 47 -11.64 16.38 5.52
C LYS A 47 -10.54 17.00 6.38
N HIS A 48 -9.70 16.17 7.00
CA HIS A 48 -8.69 16.59 7.98
C HIS A 48 -7.25 16.52 7.48
N GLY A 49 -6.99 15.76 6.42
CA GLY A 49 -5.65 15.62 5.82
C GLY A 49 -5.65 14.75 4.58
N LYS A 50 -4.46 14.50 4.06
CA LYS A 50 -4.29 13.55 2.95
C LYS A 50 -4.62 12.13 3.40
N VAL A 51 -5.11 11.30 2.47
CA VAL A 51 -5.43 9.89 2.74
C VAL A 51 -4.54 8.98 1.92
N GLY A 52 -3.91 8.02 2.59
CA GLY A 52 -3.21 6.90 1.98
C GLY A 52 -3.93 5.59 2.34
N LEU A 53 -4.29 4.78 1.33
CA LEU A 53 -4.98 3.51 1.51
C LEU A 53 -4.19 2.36 0.91
N ASP A 54 -3.85 1.35 1.73
CA ASP A 54 -3.53 0.01 1.26
C ASP A 54 -4.85 -0.75 1.05
N VAL A 55 -5.16 -1.08 -0.19
CA VAL A 55 -6.49 -1.60 -0.57
C VAL A 55 -6.77 -3.01 -0.06
N GLN A 56 -5.77 -3.72 0.44
CA GLN A 56 -5.90 -5.11 0.90
C GLN A 56 -7.14 -5.33 1.76
N CYS A 57 -7.40 -4.42 2.72
CA CYS A 57 -8.54 -4.53 3.64
C CYS A 57 -9.89 -4.29 2.98
N MET A 58 -9.94 -3.65 1.81
CA MET A 58 -11.19 -3.49 1.06
C MET A 58 -11.52 -4.71 0.20
N LEU A 59 -10.53 -5.56 -0.08
CA LEU A 59 -10.67 -6.72 -0.95
C LEU A 59 -10.68 -8.05 -0.20
N ARG A 60 -9.94 -8.16 0.91
CA ARG A 60 -9.75 -9.42 1.63
C ARG A 60 -10.89 -9.68 2.60
N HIS A 61 -11.79 -10.59 2.24
CA HIS A 61 -12.91 -11.00 3.07
C HIS A 61 -12.59 -12.27 3.86
N VAL A 62 -13.18 -12.37 5.06
CA VAL A 62 -13.18 -13.60 5.85
C VAL A 62 -14.44 -14.39 5.50
N GLU A 63 -14.27 -15.56 4.92
CA GLU A 63 -15.36 -16.43 4.51
C GLU A 63 -15.98 -17.17 5.73
N PRO A 64 -17.18 -17.76 5.58
CA PRO A 64 -17.84 -18.51 6.67
C PRO A 64 -17.01 -19.67 7.23
N ASP A 65 -16.15 -20.28 6.43
CA ASP A 65 -15.23 -21.33 6.84
C ASP A 65 -13.92 -20.80 7.45
N LYS A 66 -13.84 -19.47 7.66
CA LYS A 66 -12.69 -18.72 8.16
C LYS A 66 -11.49 -18.63 7.17
N SER A 67 -11.63 -19.13 5.96
CA SER A 67 -10.66 -18.85 4.90
C SER A 67 -10.71 -17.39 4.48
N MET A 68 -9.72 -16.94 3.73
CA MET A 68 -9.67 -15.58 3.21
C MET A 68 -9.74 -15.60 1.68
N ALA A 69 -10.67 -14.81 1.13
CA ALA A 69 -10.82 -14.61 -0.31
C ALA A 69 -10.78 -13.15 -0.69
N PHE A 70 -10.38 -12.85 -1.91
CA PHE A 70 -10.48 -11.50 -2.47
C PHE A 70 -11.80 -11.33 -3.19
N HIS A 71 -12.52 -10.27 -2.83
CA HIS A 71 -13.71 -9.80 -3.51
C HIS A 71 -13.46 -8.41 -4.07
N ASP A 72 -14.17 -8.04 -5.12
CA ASP A 72 -14.07 -6.69 -5.68
C ASP A 72 -14.65 -5.65 -4.71
N TRP A 73 -14.05 -4.46 -4.70
CA TRP A 73 -14.50 -3.35 -3.87
C TRP A 73 -15.57 -2.53 -4.59
N ALA A 74 -16.82 -2.70 -4.18
CA ALA A 74 -17.97 -2.09 -4.85
C ALA A 74 -17.90 -0.55 -4.88
N GLU A 75 -17.42 0.08 -3.79
CA GLU A 75 -17.38 1.53 -3.60
C GLU A 75 -16.12 2.19 -4.18
N LYS A 76 -15.27 1.44 -4.87
CA LYS A 76 -13.96 1.91 -5.34
C LYS A 76 -14.01 3.22 -6.13
N LYS A 77 -14.97 3.38 -7.04
CA LYS A 77 -15.10 4.59 -7.87
C LYS A 77 -15.61 5.81 -7.10
N GLU A 78 -16.32 5.59 -6.00
CA GLU A 78 -16.81 6.66 -5.13
C GLU A 78 -15.70 7.15 -4.18
N LEU A 79 -14.88 6.22 -3.68
CA LEU A 79 -13.90 6.49 -2.63
C LEU A 79 -12.48 6.78 -3.15
N LEU A 80 -12.10 6.26 -4.33
CA LEU A 80 -10.78 6.53 -4.91
C LEU A 80 -10.46 8.03 -5.09
N PRO A 81 -11.43 8.92 -5.43
CA PRO A 81 -11.16 10.37 -5.49
C PRO A 81 -10.70 10.99 -4.17
N LEU A 82 -10.92 10.33 -3.04
CA LEU A 82 -10.46 10.78 -1.73
C LEU A 82 -8.99 10.39 -1.44
N MET A 83 -8.42 9.49 -2.24
CA MET A 83 -7.09 8.92 -2.00
C MET A 83 -6.00 9.80 -2.61
N ASP A 84 -5.16 10.39 -1.77
CA ASP A 84 -3.93 11.05 -2.23
C ASP A 84 -2.85 10.03 -2.59
N TYR A 85 -2.81 8.92 -1.86
CA TYR A 85 -1.91 7.80 -2.09
C TYR A 85 -2.71 6.49 -2.05
N PHE A 86 -2.68 5.75 -3.12
CA PHE A 86 -3.39 4.47 -3.23
C PHE A 86 -2.39 3.36 -3.52
N LYS A 87 -2.36 2.33 -2.67
CA LYS A 87 -1.48 1.18 -2.89
C LYS A 87 -2.29 -0.10 -3.11
N THR A 88 -1.81 -0.89 -4.04
CA THR A 88 -2.26 -2.26 -4.33
C THR A 88 -1.06 -3.13 -4.67
N ASP A 89 -1.21 -4.46 -4.62
CA ASP A 89 -0.28 -5.36 -5.29
C ASP A 89 -0.81 -5.75 -6.69
N ALA A 90 -0.02 -6.50 -7.46
CA ALA A 90 -0.40 -6.86 -8.82
C ALA A 90 -1.68 -7.72 -8.89
N ALA A 91 -1.88 -8.64 -7.92
CA ALA A 91 -3.07 -9.49 -7.90
C ALA A 91 -4.32 -8.72 -7.44
N GLU A 92 -4.17 -7.83 -6.47
CA GLU A 92 -5.20 -6.92 -6.02
C GLU A 92 -5.63 -5.95 -7.14
N ALA A 93 -4.65 -5.42 -7.89
CA ALA A 93 -4.91 -4.55 -9.04
C ALA A 93 -5.73 -5.28 -10.13
N GLU A 94 -5.44 -6.56 -10.38
CA GLU A 94 -6.22 -7.39 -11.30
C GLU A 94 -7.66 -7.60 -10.80
N VAL A 95 -7.87 -7.84 -9.50
CA VAL A 95 -9.21 -7.93 -8.90
C VAL A 95 -9.99 -6.63 -9.08
N LEU A 96 -9.36 -5.47 -8.87
CA LEU A 96 -10.00 -4.17 -8.98
C LEU A 96 -10.35 -3.78 -10.41
N THR A 97 -9.45 -4.03 -11.35
CA THR A 97 -9.50 -3.46 -12.71
C THR A 97 -9.82 -4.49 -13.80
N GLY A 98 -9.61 -5.78 -13.53
CA GLY A 98 -9.64 -6.84 -14.53
C GLY A 98 -8.40 -6.87 -15.44
N LEU A 99 -7.39 -6.04 -15.18
CA LEU A 99 -6.19 -5.90 -16.00
C LEU A 99 -4.98 -6.55 -15.35
N THR A 100 -4.24 -7.35 -16.11
CA THR A 100 -2.96 -7.95 -15.69
C THR A 100 -1.76 -7.02 -15.95
N ASP A 101 -1.90 -6.07 -16.89
CA ASP A 101 -0.90 -5.04 -17.14
C ASP A 101 -0.95 -3.99 -16.02
N ARG A 102 0.13 -3.90 -15.25
CA ARG A 102 0.22 -3.02 -14.08
C ARG A 102 0.23 -1.53 -14.43
N VAL A 103 0.75 -1.17 -15.60
CA VAL A 103 0.76 0.22 -16.07
C VAL A 103 -0.65 0.65 -16.42
N GLU A 104 -1.37 -0.17 -17.17
CA GLU A 104 -2.76 0.11 -17.55
C GLU A 104 -3.69 0.05 -16.33
N ALA A 105 -3.45 -0.87 -15.38
CA ALA A 105 -4.18 -0.90 -14.12
C ALA A 105 -3.94 0.37 -13.29
N ALA A 106 -2.69 0.85 -13.19
CA ALA A 106 -2.39 2.09 -12.47
C ALA A 106 -3.07 3.32 -13.09
N LYS A 107 -3.07 3.43 -14.41
CA LYS A 107 -3.78 4.49 -15.14
C LYS A 107 -5.29 4.43 -14.88
N MET A 108 -5.89 3.25 -14.97
CA MET A 108 -7.32 3.07 -14.72
C MET A 108 -7.71 3.44 -13.28
N LEU A 109 -6.91 3.06 -12.29
CA LEU A 109 -7.15 3.43 -10.89
C LEU A 109 -7.01 4.95 -10.67
N HIS A 110 -6.07 5.58 -11.37
CA HIS A 110 -5.95 7.04 -11.38
C HIS A 110 -7.15 7.71 -12.07
N ASP A 111 -7.59 7.21 -13.22
CA ASP A 111 -8.77 7.72 -13.93
C ASP A 111 -10.05 7.59 -13.09
N TRP A 112 -10.11 6.63 -12.17
CA TRP A 112 -11.18 6.52 -11.17
C TRP A 112 -11.02 7.46 -9.99
N GLY A 113 -9.92 8.23 -9.91
CA GLY A 113 -9.76 9.36 -9.01
C GLY A 113 -8.59 9.30 -8.03
N ALA A 114 -7.87 8.18 -7.90
CA ALA A 114 -6.69 8.12 -7.04
C ALA A 114 -5.59 9.06 -7.56
N LYS A 115 -5.01 9.91 -6.71
CA LYS A 115 -4.03 10.92 -7.18
C LYS A 115 -2.66 10.32 -7.49
N GLU A 116 -2.15 9.47 -6.63
CA GLU A 116 -0.93 8.70 -6.86
C GLU A 116 -1.23 7.22 -6.61
N VAL A 117 -0.88 6.35 -7.56
CA VAL A 117 -1.09 4.90 -7.48
C VAL A 117 0.24 4.20 -7.36
N VAL A 118 0.40 3.34 -6.34
CA VAL A 118 1.58 2.50 -6.13
C VAL A 118 1.18 1.05 -6.29
N ILE A 119 1.85 0.32 -7.20
CA ILE A 119 1.63 -1.11 -7.40
C ILE A 119 2.89 -1.88 -7.03
N THR A 120 2.79 -2.73 -6.01
CA THR A 120 3.89 -3.59 -5.59
C THR A 120 3.88 -4.93 -6.33
N HIS A 121 5.05 -5.41 -6.70
CA HIS A 121 5.25 -6.73 -7.32
C HIS A 121 6.50 -7.41 -6.72
N ASN A 122 6.73 -8.66 -7.09
CA ASN A 122 7.89 -9.44 -6.60
C ASN A 122 9.22 -8.93 -7.13
N THR A 123 9.24 -8.25 -8.27
CA THR A 123 10.44 -7.82 -8.99
C THR A 123 10.69 -6.32 -8.94
N GLU A 124 9.63 -5.53 -8.74
CA GLU A 124 9.71 -4.07 -8.77
C GLU A 124 8.54 -3.42 -8.03
N VAL A 125 8.67 -2.13 -7.78
CA VAL A 125 7.57 -1.26 -7.37
C VAL A 125 7.32 -0.26 -8.51
N LEU A 126 6.04 -0.05 -8.83
CA LEU A 126 5.58 0.92 -9.82
C LEU A 126 4.83 2.05 -9.10
N ALA A 127 5.03 3.28 -9.53
CA ALA A 127 4.21 4.43 -9.15
C ALA A 127 3.71 5.17 -10.39
N TYR A 128 2.49 5.71 -10.33
CA TYR A 128 1.89 6.55 -11.35
C TYR A 128 1.28 7.80 -10.69
N ASP A 129 1.63 8.98 -11.19
CA ASP A 129 1.21 10.28 -10.64
C ASP A 129 0.20 11.04 -11.51
N GLY A 130 -0.38 10.34 -12.48
CA GLY A 130 -1.28 10.93 -13.47
C GLY A 130 -0.57 11.43 -14.75
N ASN A 131 0.74 11.58 -14.71
CA ASN A 131 1.53 12.09 -15.86
C ASN A 131 2.58 11.09 -16.33
N LYS A 132 3.32 10.49 -15.38
CA LYS A 132 4.45 9.61 -15.67
C LYS A 132 4.38 8.33 -14.85
N VAL A 133 4.74 7.24 -15.48
CA VAL A 133 4.98 5.95 -14.80
C VAL A 133 6.44 5.90 -14.38
N TYR A 134 6.66 5.55 -13.12
CA TYR A 134 7.96 5.32 -12.51
C TYR A 134 8.05 3.86 -12.10
N THR A 135 9.19 3.22 -12.29
CA THR A 135 9.45 1.85 -11.83
C THR A 135 10.80 1.78 -11.15
N CYS A 136 10.90 0.99 -10.09
CA CYS A 136 12.14 0.75 -9.38
C CYS A 136 12.27 -0.75 -9.07
N PRO A 137 13.35 -1.43 -9.54
CA PRO A 137 13.50 -2.87 -9.33
C PRO A 137 13.84 -3.19 -7.87
N ILE A 138 13.28 -4.28 -7.36
CA ILE A 138 13.65 -4.82 -6.04
C ILE A 138 15.02 -5.51 -6.16
N LYS A 139 15.95 -5.15 -5.29
CA LYS A 139 17.34 -5.65 -5.29
C LYS A 139 17.73 -6.29 -3.96
N ALA A 140 16.80 -6.98 -3.30
CA ALA A 140 17.08 -7.71 -2.07
C ALA A 140 18.05 -8.87 -2.32
N ARG A 141 19.10 -8.98 -1.49
CA ARG A 141 20.14 -10.04 -1.57
C ARG A 141 19.59 -11.41 -1.12
N ASN A 142 18.56 -11.42 -0.28
CA ASN A 142 17.79 -12.61 0.09
C ASN A 142 16.34 -12.24 0.44
N LEU A 143 15.49 -13.23 0.61
CA LEU A 143 14.04 -13.06 0.80
C LEU A 143 13.52 -13.69 2.09
N SER A 144 14.33 -13.75 3.15
CA SER A 144 13.95 -14.38 4.42
C SER A 144 12.84 -13.61 5.15
N GLY A 145 12.75 -12.30 4.94
CA GLY A 145 11.83 -11.38 5.63
C GLY A 145 10.69 -10.83 4.75
N ARG A 146 10.04 -11.62 3.90
CA ARG A 146 9.02 -11.14 2.95
C ARG A 146 7.73 -10.61 3.58
N THR A 147 7.36 -11.04 4.79
CA THR A 147 6.14 -10.57 5.47
C THR A 147 6.24 -9.09 5.84
N GLY A 148 5.20 -8.30 5.60
CA GLY A 148 5.19 -6.86 5.80
C GLY A 148 5.89 -6.06 4.68
N ARG A 149 6.12 -6.69 3.52
CA ARG A 149 6.71 -6.03 2.36
C ARG A 149 5.86 -4.86 1.87
N GLY A 150 4.56 -5.09 1.65
CA GLY A 150 3.62 -4.06 1.20
C GLY A 150 3.56 -2.88 2.16
N ASP A 151 3.36 -3.18 3.46
CA ASP A 151 3.27 -2.17 4.52
C ASP A 151 4.54 -1.30 4.58
N THR A 152 5.72 -1.94 4.54
CA THR A 152 7.00 -1.23 4.58
C THR A 152 7.19 -0.34 3.35
N THR A 153 6.85 -0.85 2.15
CA THR A 153 6.94 -0.07 0.90
C THR A 153 6.05 1.15 0.98
N PHE A 154 4.79 0.98 1.34
CA PHE A 154 3.83 2.06 1.30
C PHE A 154 4.07 3.11 2.39
N ALA A 155 4.38 2.67 3.61
CA ALA A 155 4.75 3.59 4.69
C ALA A 155 6.00 4.42 4.32
N GLY A 156 7.03 3.78 3.75
CA GLY A 156 8.24 4.45 3.26
C GLY A 156 7.93 5.44 2.13
N TYR A 157 7.11 5.05 1.16
CA TYR A 157 6.68 5.92 0.07
C TYR A 157 5.96 7.16 0.60
N ILE A 158 4.92 7.00 1.41
CA ILE A 158 4.17 8.13 1.98
C ILE A 158 5.08 9.07 2.78
N ALA A 159 5.99 8.52 3.60
CA ALA A 159 6.88 9.32 4.42
C ALA A 159 7.83 10.18 3.57
N GLU A 160 8.44 9.60 2.52
CA GLU A 160 9.33 10.34 1.63
C GLU A 160 8.58 11.34 0.75
N ARG A 161 7.35 11.02 0.29
CA ARG A 161 6.51 11.95 -0.47
C ARG A 161 6.16 13.24 0.27
N GLN A 162 6.42 13.32 1.57
CA GLN A 162 6.24 14.57 2.33
C GLN A 162 7.42 15.54 2.13
N ARG A 163 8.52 15.13 1.50
CA ARG A 163 9.74 15.91 1.29
C ARG A 163 10.34 15.79 -0.11
N ASP A 164 10.06 14.71 -0.83
CA ASP A 164 10.74 14.36 -2.07
C ASP A 164 9.76 14.16 -3.23
N SER A 165 10.29 14.10 -4.46
CA SER A 165 9.54 13.78 -5.68
C SER A 165 9.00 12.34 -5.65
N VAL A 166 8.09 12.01 -6.60
CA VAL A 166 7.58 10.64 -6.78
C VAL A 166 8.73 9.66 -7.04
N GLU A 167 9.68 10.05 -7.89
CA GLU A 167 10.81 9.22 -8.29
C GLU A 167 11.74 8.92 -7.11
N GLU A 168 12.10 9.95 -6.34
CA GLU A 168 12.95 9.81 -5.16
C GLU A 168 12.28 8.97 -4.06
N ALA A 169 11.01 9.23 -3.79
CA ALA A 169 10.22 8.46 -2.82
C ALA A 169 10.08 6.99 -3.24
N LEU A 170 9.86 6.72 -4.55
CA LEU A 170 9.80 5.37 -5.08
C LEU A 170 11.14 4.64 -4.93
N ASN A 171 12.24 5.28 -5.28
CA ASN A 171 13.58 4.71 -5.14
C ASN A 171 13.91 4.41 -3.67
N PHE A 172 13.62 5.35 -2.78
CA PHE A 172 13.83 5.15 -1.35
C PHE A 172 12.99 3.99 -0.78
N CYS A 173 11.69 3.96 -1.04
CA CYS A 173 10.83 2.91 -0.48
C CYS A 173 11.17 1.53 -1.06
N THR A 174 11.63 1.46 -2.31
CA THR A 174 12.06 0.20 -2.95
C THR A 174 13.39 -0.29 -2.36
N ALA A 175 14.32 0.60 -2.08
CA ALA A 175 15.56 0.25 -1.37
C ALA A 175 15.28 -0.17 0.09
N LEU A 176 14.41 0.57 0.78
CA LEU A 176 13.96 0.25 2.14
C LEU A 176 13.35 -1.17 2.19
N VAL A 177 12.43 -1.48 1.29
CA VAL A 177 11.79 -2.81 1.27
C VAL A 177 12.76 -3.91 0.85
N SER A 178 13.70 -3.62 -0.05
CA SER A 178 14.76 -4.58 -0.43
C SER A 178 15.62 -4.95 0.78
N LEU A 179 16.10 -3.95 1.51
CA LEU A 179 16.89 -4.15 2.74
C LEU A 179 16.06 -4.83 3.84
N LYS A 180 14.80 -4.43 4.03
CA LYS A 180 13.87 -5.04 5.00
C LYS A 180 13.65 -6.53 4.74
N MET A 181 13.52 -6.94 3.48
CA MET A 181 13.26 -8.34 3.13
C MET A 181 14.41 -9.29 3.47
N GLU A 182 15.58 -8.79 3.70
CA GLU A 182 16.75 -9.59 4.05
C GLU A 182 16.69 -10.13 5.49
N THR A 183 15.80 -9.59 6.34
CA THR A 183 15.67 -10.00 7.74
C THR A 183 14.20 -10.22 8.10
N PRO A 184 13.84 -11.33 8.79
CA PRO A 184 12.49 -11.54 9.29
C PRO A 184 12.05 -10.45 10.28
N GLY A 185 10.74 -10.17 10.29
CA GLY A 185 10.12 -9.18 11.17
C GLY A 185 10.11 -7.76 10.57
N PRO A 186 9.73 -6.74 11.35
CA PRO A 186 9.71 -5.35 10.91
C PRO A 186 11.12 -4.82 10.66
N PHE A 187 11.23 -3.77 9.85
CA PHE A 187 12.48 -3.06 9.64
C PHE A 187 12.98 -2.45 10.96
N LYS A 188 14.26 -2.65 11.25
CA LYS A 188 14.90 -2.18 12.50
C LYS A 188 16.09 -1.23 12.25
N GLY A 189 16.33 -0.91 10.98
CA GLY A 189 17.39 0.00 10.57
C GLY A 189 16.97 1.47 10.63
N THR A 190 17.87 2.32 10.21
CA THR A 190 17.69 3.78 10.14
C THR A 190 17.52 4.24 8.69
N ARG A 191 17.22 5.54 8.50
CA ARG A 191 17.22 6.16 7.18
C ARG A 191 18.61 6.09 6.53
N GLU A 192 19.66 6.28 7.31
CA GLU A 192 21.06 6.23 6.86
C GLU A 192 21.43 4.85 6.32
N ASP A 193 20.93 3.77 6.93
CA ASP A 193 21.11 2.41 6.42
C ASP A 193 20.47 2.24 5.04
N VAL A 194 19.28 2.79 4.83
CA VAL A 194 18.61 2.76 3.52
C VAL A 194 19.39 3.58 2.48
N LEU A 195 19.85 4.77 2.84
CA LEU A 195 20.67 5.61 1.95
C LEU A 195 21.99 4.94 1.57
N ALA A 196 22.64 4.25 2.51
CA ALA A 196 23.84 3.45 2.24
C ALA A 196 23.53 2.31 1.27
N TYR A 197 22.41 1.61 1.48
CA TYR A 197 21.94 0.54 0.60
C TYR A 197 21.61 1.07 -0.80
N MET A 198 20.96 2.23 -0.89
CA MET A 198 20.71 2.89 -2.18
C MET A 198 22.01 3.18 -2.92
N LYS A 199 23.01 3.74 -2.26
CA LYS A 199 24.29 4.07 -2.88
C LYS A 199 25.02 2.83 -3.43
N GLU A 200 24.81 1.68 -2.81
CA GLU A 200 25.48 0.41 -3.20
C GLU A 200 24.74 -0.29 -4.34
N PHE A 201 23.39 -0.28 -4.34
CA PHE A 201 22.59 -1.13 -5.22
C PHE A 201 21.71 -0.36 -6.22
N TYR A 202 21.43 0.93 -6.02
CA TYR A 202 20.55 1.76 -6.86
C TYR A 202 21.28 2.96 -7.45
#